data_5a28fe3ae0c0ff73e4c849b35d684711
#
_entry.id   5a28fe3ae0c0ff73e4c849b35d684711
#
_cell.length_a   1.000
_cell.length_b   1.000
_cell.length_c   1.000
_cell.angle_alpha   90.00
_cell.angle_beta   90.00
_cell.angle_gamma   90.00
#
_symmetry.space_group_name_H-M   'P 1'
#
loop_
_entity.id
_entity.type
_entity.pdbx_description
1 polymer ?
#
loop_
_entity_poly.entity_id
_entity_poly.type
_entity_poly.pdbx_seq_one_letter_code
_entity_poly.pdbx_strand_id
1 'polypeptide(L)'
;MKHIWKSALALLLALAMTAGAFGCGSKKDAEEKSTSESAASESSAEESAQPVTESDPADMDYQLTYDKDKVPDDLAQTIAMYFYAVDTQNYDLYVKQINPLYQTSLESLMQEKYGYGMENSMEQLRQNLVNYAGSDDFTIESMELAQAQEVLAEDYDADTNFVQEYLNAYTQAFGEDFTKQLEEQSDAIYDIAVTMKGKNSDGEEITILDGLEILGAETDGSFGVLG
;
A
#
# COMPACT_ATOMS: atom_id res chain seq x y z
N MET A 1 -19.66 -1.33 2.54
CA MET A 1 -18.40 -1.77 1.94
C MET A 1 -18.09 -1.20 0.54
N LYS A 2 -18.62 -0.03 0.13
CA LYS A 2 -18.41 0.52 -1.24
C LYS A 2 -17.54 1.80 -1.29
N HIS A 3 -16.93 2.22 -0.18
CA HIS A 3 -16.22 3.50 -0.12
C HIS A 3 -14.69 3.42 0.08
N ILE A 4 -14.15 2.27 0.39
CA ILE A 4 -12.70 2.07 0.68
C ILE A 4 -11.89 1.96 -0.62
N TRP A 5 -12.49 1.46 -1.68
CA TRP A 5 -11.84 1.20 -2.98
C TRP A 5 -11.33 2.41 -3.76
N LYS A 6 -11.72 3.60 -3.38
CA LYS A 6 -11.27 4.83 -4.08
C LYS A 6 -9.92 5.37 -3.60
N SER A 7 -9.42 4.85 -2.47
CA SER A 7 -8.21 5.39 -1.85
C SER A 7 -6.92 4.75 -2.36
N ALA A 8 -6.95 3.49 -2.76
CA ALA A 8 -5.78 2.75 -3.23
C ALA A 8 -5.29 3.25 -4.61
N LEU A 9 -6.23 3.45 -5.54
CA LEU A 9 -5.91 4.05 -6.85
C LEU A 9 -5.36 5.48 -6.70
N ALA A 10 -5.70 6.17 -5.60
CA ALA A 10 -5.22 7.51 -5.30
C ALA A 10 -3.71 7.53 -4.96
N LEU A 11 -3.12 6.45 -4.46
CA LEU A 11 -1.70 6.43 -4.12
C LEU A 11 -0.81 6.38 -5.38
N LEU A 12 -1.16 5.56 -6.35
CA LEU A 12 -0.49 5.52 -7.66
C LEU A 12 -0.78 6.77 -8.51
N LEU A 13 -2.01 7.30 -8.43
CA LEU A 13 -2.42 8.52 -9.15
C LEU A 13 -2.02 9.81 -8.42
N ALA A 14 -1.82 9.80 -7.10
CA ALA A 14 -1.34 10.99 -6.36
C ALA A 14 0.08 11.38 -6.78
N LEU A 15 0.89 10.43 -7.18
CA LEU A 15 2.18 10.71 -7.83
C LEU A 15 2.02 11.46 -9.16
N ALA A 16 0.88 11.33 -9.84
CA ALA A 16 0.64 11.96 -11.14
C ALA A 16 -0.09 13.32 -11.09
N MET A 17 -0.73 13.70 -9.96
CA MET A 17 -1.66 14.86 -9.95
C MET A 17 -1.28 16.02 -9.04
N THR A 18 -0.20 15.99 -8.28
CA THR A 18 0.16 17.09 -7.38
C THR A 18 0.91 18.25 -8.03
N ALA A 19 1.13 18.24 -9.34
CA ALA A 19 1.79 19.32 -10.06
C ALA A 19 0.90 20.53 -10.42
N GLY A 20 -0.32 20.62 -9.92
CA GLY A 20 -1.20 21.71 -10.38
C GLY A 20 -2.38 22.04 -9.51
N ALA A 21 -2.21 22.64 -8.34
CA ALA A 21 -3.21 23.56 -7.77
C ALA A 21 -2.72 24.28 -6.49
N PHE A 22 -1.81 25.21 -6.61
CA PHE A 22 -1.77 26.34 -5.68
C PHE A 22 -2.69 27.45 -6.25
N GLY A 23 -3.93 27.43 -5.83
CA GLY A 23 -4.94 28.44 -6.16
C GLY A 23 -5.75 28.77 -4.94
N CYS A 24 -5.48 29.90 -4.31
CA CYS A 24 -6.24 30.55 -3.24
C CYS A 24 -7.72 30.69 -3.56
N GLY A 25 -8.59 30.51 -2.55
CA GLY A 25 -9.97 30.98 -2.63
C GLY A 25 -10.89 30.56 -1.49
N SER A 26 -10.94 31.39 -0.48
CA SER A 26 -11.93 31.68 0.59
C SER A 26 -13.32 31.03 0.58
N LYS A 27 -13.68 30.55 1.79
CA LYS A 27 -14.93 30.71 2.58
C LYS A 27 -16.31 30.46 1.94
N LYS A 28 -17.12 29.59 2.53
CA LYS A 28 -18.24 29.94 3.42
C LYS A 28 -19.03 28.74 3.91
N ASP A 29 -19.44 28.88 5.16
CA ASP A 29 -20.33 28.10 6.01
C ASP A 29 -21.60 27.55 5.36
N ALA A 30 -22.04 26.36 5.82
CA ALA A 30 -23.41 26.12 6.26
C ALA A 30 -23.50 24.78 7.03
N GLU A 31 -23.97 24.92 8.28
CA GLU A 31 -24.51 23.83 9.12
C GLU A 31 -25.72 23.17 8.45
N GLU A 32 -25.87 21.84 8.65
CA GLU A 32 -27.15 21.32 9.13
C GLU A 32 -26.99 19.87 9.68
N LYS A 33 -27.59 19.73 10.82
CA LYS A 33 -27.71 18.69 11.76
C LYS A 33 -28.86 17.74 11.36
N SER A 34 -28.68 16.45 11.31
CA SER A 34 -29.81 15.52 11.51
C SER A 34 -29.35 14.19 12.11
N THR A 35 -29.91 13.95 13.24
CA THR A 35 -29.89 12.75 14.08
C THR A 35 -30.85 11.71 13.51
N SER A 36 -30.52 10.41 13.53
CA SER A 36 -31.39 9.31 13.95
C SER A 36 -30.66 7.96 13.82
N GLU A 37 -30.47 7.40 14.86
CA GLU A 37 -30.83 6.13 15.54
C GLU A 37 -30.95 4.87 14.67
N SER A 38 -30.15 3.89 15.11
CA SER A 38 -30.45 2.48 15.46
C SER A 38 -30.94 1.51 14.38
N ALA A 39 -30.17 0.49 14.14
CA ALA A 39 -30.60 -0.90 14.40
C ALA A 39 -29.40 -1.87 14.23
N ALA A 40 -29.14 -2.59 15.28
CA ALA A 40 -28.24 -3.74 15.31
C ALA A 40 -28.78 -4.87 14.43
N SER A 41 -27.92 -5.55 13.72
CA SER A 41 -28.12 -6.92 13.30
C SER A 41 -26.78 -7.64 13.37
N GLU A 42 -26.67 -8.43 14.42
CA GLU A 42 -25.66 -9.47 14.58
C GLU A 42 -25.82 -10.50 13.45
N SER A 43 -24.74 -10.78 12.75
CA SER A 43 -24.57 -12.08 12.11
C SER A 43 -23.11 -12.44 12.23
N SER A 44 -22.87 -13.30 13.22
CA SER A 44 -21.63 -14.02 13.43
C SER A 44 -21.36 -14.94 12.24
N ALA A 45 -20.23 -14.74 11.59
CA ALA A 45 -19.47 -15.82 10.97
C ALA A 45 -18.07 -15.73 11.57
N GLU A 46 -17.85 -16.46 12.67
CA GLU A 46 -16.53 -16.84 13.11
C GLU A 46 -15.96 -17.80 12.07
N GLU A 47 -15.23 -17.26 11.12
CA GLU A 47 -14.24 -18.05 10.39
C GLU A 47 -12.94 -17.94 11.18
N SER A 48 -12.58 -19.08 11.78
CA SER A 48 -11.43 -19.29 12.63
C SER A 48 -10.14 -18.89 11.90
N ALA A 49 -9.69 -17.67 12.08
CA ALA A 49 -8.35 -17.27 11.76
C ALA A 49 -7.39 -18.08 12.64
N GLN A 50 -6.62 -18.97 12.03
CA GLN A 50 -5.53 -19.68 12.70
C GLN A 50 -4.45 -18.66 13.09
N PRO A 51 -3.81 -18.86 14.23
CA PRO A 51 -2.90 -17.87 14.76
C PRO A 51 -1.65 -17.72 13.88
N VAL A 52 -1.47 -16.56 13.50
CA VAL A 52 -0.38 -15.79 13.00
C VAL A 52 0.93 -16.11 13.69
N THR A 53 1.94 -16.29 12.88
CA THR A 53 3.32 -16.35 13.36
C THR A 53 3.87 -14.93 13.38
N GLU A 54 4.19 -14.44 14.56
CA GLU A 54 4.98 -13.24 14.76
C GLU A 54 6.39 -13.50 14.21
N SER A 55 6.79 -12.77 13.18
CA SER A 55 8.18 -12.67 12.78
C SER A 55 8.56 -11.20 12.83
N ASP A 56 9.31 -10.82 13.87
CA ASP A 56 9.94 -9.52 13.90
C ASP A 56 11.14 -9.53 12.94
N PRO A 57 11.15 -8.72 11.88
CA PRO A 57 12.40 -8.34 11.26
C PRO A 57 13.23 -7.62 12.31
N ALA A 58 14.49 -7.96 12.41
CA ALA A 58 15.38 -7.64 13.54
C ALA A 58 15.53 -6.14 13.92
N ASP A 59 14.88 -5.24 13.20
CA ASP A 59 15.00 -3.79 13.36
C ASP A 59 13.65 -3.04 13.38
N MET A 60 12.50 -3.74 13.37
CA MET A 60 11.18 -3.07 13.41
C MET A 60 10.56 -3.17 14.80
N ASP A 61 10.11 -2.03 15.31
CA ASP A 61 9.46 -1.92 16.64
C ASP A 61 7.95 -2.23 16.60
N TYR A 62 7.42 -2.80 15.49
CA TYR A 62 6.01 -3.12 15.35
C TYR A 62 5.74 -4.59 15.02
N GLN A 63 4.56 -5.06 15.44
CA GLN A 63 4.12 -6.44 15.23
C GLN A 63 3.65 -6.66 13.80
N LEU A 64 4.21 -7.66 13.10
CA LEU A 64 3.79 -8.09 11.78
C LEU A 64 2.92 -9.35 11.87
N THR A 65 1.73 -9.30 11.25
CA THR A 65 0.71 -10.35 11.31
C THR A 65 0.29 -10.77 9.89
N TYR A 66 0.33 -12.07 9.58
CA TYR A 66 -0.11 -12.60 8.28
C TYR A 66 -0.38 -14.11 8.34
N ASP A 67 -1.11 -14.62 7.36
CA ASP A 67 -1.36 -16.05 7.17
C ASP A 67 -0.23 -16.67 6.34
N LYS A 68 0.60 -17.50 6.97
CA LYS A 68 1.77 -18.14 6.32
C LYS A 68 1.41 -19.12 5.20
N ASP A 69 0.18 -19.62 5.20
CA ASP A 69 -0.29 -20.51 4.14
C ASP A 69 -0.66 -19.72 2.86
N LYS A 70 -0.80 -18.39 2.97
CA LYS A 70 -1.21 -17.50 1.88
C LYS A 70 -0.16 -16.48 1.48
N VAL A 71 0.63 -16.02 2.43
CA VAL A 71 1.68 -15.01 2.21
C VAL A 71 3.04 -15.64 2.44
N PRO A 72 3.91 -15.70 1.44
CA PRO A 72 5.31 -16.11 1.65
C PRO A 72 6.00 -15.24 2.71
N ASP A 73 6.78 -15.87 3.59
CA ASP A 73 7.49 -15.18 4.67
C ASP A 73 8.37 -14.02 4.13
N ASP A 74 9.10 -14.26 3.03
CA ASP A 74 9.99 -13.27 2.43
C ASP A 74 9.21 -12.08 1.83
N LEU A 75 8.02 -12.33 1.27
CA LEU A 75 7.14 -11.26 0.79
C LEU A 75 6.60 -10.42 1.94
N ALA A 76 6.16 -11.07 3.03
CA ALA A 76 5.68 -10.38 4.21
C ALA A 76 6.76 -9.47 4.80
N GLN A 77 8.00 -9.96 4.89
CA GLN A 77 9.15 -9.19 5.34
C GLN A 77 9.46 -8.01 4.40
N THR A 78 9.43 -8.24 3.09
CA THR A 78 9.67 -7.20 2.07
C THR A 78 8.67 -6.05 2.21
N ILE A 79 7.37 -6.36 2.34
CA ILE A 79 6.32 -5.34 2.53
C ILE A 79 6.52 -4.59 3.85
N ALA A 80 6.80 -5.31 4.93
CA ALA A 80 7.03 -4.69 6.24
C ALA A 80 8.24 -3.75 6.22
N MET A 81 9.36 -4.18 5.64
CA MET A 81 10.57 -3.38 5.48
C MET A 81 10.38 -2.19 4.54
N TYR A 82 9.52 -2.32 3.52
CA TYR A 82 9.14 -1.20 2.64
C TYR A 82 8.49 -0.07 3.44
N PHE A 83 7.47 -0.36 4.23
CA PHE A 83 6.81 0.67 5.05
C PHE A 83 7.70 1.19 6.18
N TYR A 84 8.52 0.35 6.79
CA TYR A 84 9.52 0.78 7.76
C TYR A 84 10.53 1.76 7.15
N ALA A 85 11.00 1.49 5.93
CA ALA A 85 11.92 2.37 5.22
C ALA A 85 11.26 3.72 4.88
N VAL A 86 9.97 3.72 4.49
CA VAL A 86 9.20 4.95 4.26
C VAL A 86 9.02 5.74 5.55
N ASP A 87 8.64 5.10 6.66
CA ASP A 87 8.43 5.76 7.95
C ASP A 87 9.72 6.38 8.49
N THR A 88 10.82 5.63 8.44
CA THR A 88 12.15 6.09 8.90
C THR A 88 12.90 6.96 7.88
N GLN A 89 12.32 7.18 6.69
CA GLN A 89 12.94 7.90 5.58
C GLN A 89 14.31 7.33 5.18
N ASN A 90 14.46 6.01 5.25
CA ASN A 90 15.68 5.31 4.87
C ASN A 90 15.64 4.91 3.39
N TYR A 91 16.14 5.78 2.52
CA TYR A 91 16.09 5.60 1.07
C TYR A 91 16.84 4.35 0.59
N ASP A 92 18.01 4.06 1.13
CA ASP A 92 18.80 2.88 0.75
C ASP A 92 18.07 1.56 1.07
N LEU A 93 17.29 1.55 2.17
CA LEU A 93 16.48 0.42 2.55
C LEU A 93 15.22 0.33 1.68
N TYR A 94 14.56 1.47 1.43
CA TYR A 94 13.38 1.59 0.57
C TYR A 94 13.62 1.00 -0.82
N VAL A 95 14.70 1.42 -1.48
CA VAL A 95 15.05 0.96 -2.83
C VAL A 95 15.25 -0.55 -2.90
N LYS A 96 15.77 -1.17 -1.83
CA LYS A 96 15.98 -2.62 -1.76
C LYS A 96 14.69 -3.43 -1.69
N GLN A 97 13.58 -2.79 -1.27
CA GLN A 97 12.28 -3.46 -1.17
C GLN A 97 11.45 -3.33 -2.44
N ILE A 98 11.91 -2.59 -3.44
CA ILE A 98 11.18 -2.32 -4.67
C ILE A 98 11.59 -3.30 -5.77
N ASN A 99 10.61 -3.78 -6.52
CA ASN A 99 10.88 -4.59 -7.72
C ASN A 99 11.79 -3.83 -8.70
N PRO A 100 12.88 -4.42 -9.21
CA PRO A 100 13.88 -3.73 -10.03
C PRO A 100 13.34 -3.15 -11.34
N LEU A 101 12.39 -3.83 -11.98
CA LEU A 101 11.73 -3.35 -13.20
C LEU A 101 10.89 -2.10 -12.90
N TYR A 102 10.10 -2.17 -11.81
CA TYR A 102 9.30 -1.04 -11.35
C TYR A 102 10.17 0.14 -10.94
N GLN A 103 11.25 -0.11 -10.19
CA GLN A 103 12.22 0.91 -9.79
C GLN A 103 12.77 1.67 -11.00
N THR A 104 13.25 0.95 -12.01
CA THR A 104 13.85 1.55 -13.23
C THR A 104 12.82 2.38 -13.99
N SER A 105 11.60 1.88 -14.10
CA SER A 105 10.50 2.55 -14.83
C SER A 105 10.01 3.78 -14.09
N LEU A 106 9.88 3.70 -12.77
CA LEU A 106 9.48 4.82 -11.93
C LEU A 106 10.54 5.94 -11.92
N GLU A 107 11.80 5.59 -11.74
CA GLU A 107 12.91 6.57 -11.81
C GLU A 107 12.90 7.31 -13.13
N SER A 108 12.77 6.59 -14.27
CA SER A 108 12.70 7.21 -15.59
C SER A 108 11.51 8.15 -15.74
N LEU A 109 10.34 7.71 -15.28
CA LEU A 109 9.11 8.52 -15.31
C LEU A 109 9.24 9.80 -14.50
N MET A 110 9.79 9.68 -13.27
CA MET A 110 9.95 10.82 -12.36
C MET A 110 10.95 11.83 -12.90
N GLN A 111 12.08 11.36 -13.45
CA GLN A 111 13.07 12.22 -14.08
C GLN A 111 12.51 12.93 -15.33
N GLU A 112 11.80 12.21 -16.20
CA GLU A 112 11.27 12.76 -17.44
C GLU A 112 10.15 13.78 -17.20
N LYS A 113 9.20 13.44 -16.31
CA LYS A 113 8.02 14.29 -16.10
C LYS A 113 8.24 15.42 -15.11
N TYR A 114 9.06 15.19 -14.08
CA TYR A 114 9.13 16.09 -12.93
C TYR A 114 10.54 16.58 -12.63
N GLY A 115 11.58 15.97 -13.20
CA GLY A 115 12.98 16.35 -12.99
C GLY A 115 13.54 15.97 -11.61
N TYR A 116 12.92 15.02 -10.91
CA TYR A 116 13.39 14.48 -9.63
C TYR A 116 13.34 12.95 -9.62
N GLY A 117 14.01 12.30 -8.66
CA GLY A 117 14.13 10.85 -8.60
C GLY A 117 13.18 10.20 -7.58
N MET A 118 13.36 8.90 -7.37
CA MET A 118 12.53 8.08 -6.46
C MET A 118 12.60 8.50 -4.99
N GLU A 119 13.66 9.21 -4.56
CA GLU A 119 13.75 9.74 -3.20
C GLU A 119 12.56 10.64 -2.87
N ASN A 120 12.14 11.47 -3.82
CA ASN A 120 10.94 12.29 -3.68
C ASN A 120 9.65 11.48 -3.65
N SER A 121 9.62 10.32 -4.31
CA SER A 121 8.47 9.41 -4.23
C SER A 121 8.33 8.81 -2.83
N MET A 122 9.44 8.39 -2.21
CA MET A 122 9.44 7.94 -0.83
C MET A 122 8.98 9.03 0.14
N GLU A 123 9.44 10.27 -0.04
CA GLU A 123 9.00 11.41 0.76
C GLU A 123 7.49 11.67 0.63
N GLN A 124 6.94 11.57 -0.58
CA GLN A 124 5.50 11.69 -0.81
C GLN A 124 4.71 10.55 -0.15
N LEU A 125 5.19 9.31 -0.19
CA LEU A 125 4.58 8.19 0.51
C LEU A 125 4.58 8.44 2.03
N ARG A 126 5.69 8.92 2.59
CA ARG A 126 5.74 9.30 4.01
C ARG A 126 4.71 10.38 4.34
N GLN A 127 4.58 11.40 3.49
CA GLN A 127 3.58 12.45 3.65
C GLN A 127 2.15 11.90 3.59
N ASN A 128 1.89 10.88 2.77
CA ASN A 128 0.59 10.22 2.73
C ASN A 128 0.30 9.48 4.05
N LEU A 129 1.29 8.77 4.62
CA LEU A 129 1.13 8.15 5.94
C LEU A 129 0.83 9.21 7.02
N VAL A 130 1.52 10.35 7.02
CA VAL A 130 1.23 11.50 7.89
C VAL A 130 -0.21 11.98 7.74
N ASN A 131 -0.68 12.12 6.51
CA ASN A 131 -2.05 12.58 6.22
C ASN A 131 -3.11 11.58 6.72
N TYR A 132 -2.86 10.28 6.57
CA TYR A 132 -3.75 9.23 7.08
C TYR A 132 -3.74 9.14 8.60
N ALA A 133 -2.57 9.26 9.21
CA ALA A 133 -2.42 9.31 10.67
C ALA A 133 -3.01 10.59 11.29
N GLY A 134 -3.20 11.65 10.48
CA GLY A 134 -3.66 12.96 10.95
C GLY A 134 -2.62 13.73 11.76
N SER A 135 -1.39 13.25 11.84
CA SER A 135 -0.28 13.84 12.58
C SER A 135 1.04 13.39 11.95
N ASP A 136 2.05 14.23 12.00
CA ASP A 136 3.43 13.93 11.61
C ASP A 136 4.22 13.17 12.72
N ASP A 137 3.70 13.20 13.94
CA ASP A 137 4.22 12.49 15.11
C ASP A 137 3.28 11.32 15.44
N PHE A 138 3.47 10.21 14.75
CA PHE A 138 2.80 8.94 15.01
C PHE A 138 3.82 7.80 15.14
N THR A 139 3.41 6.72 15.78
CA THR A 139 4.18 5.46 15.86
C THR A 139 3.36 4.34 15.24
N ILE A 140 3.99 3.48 14.43
CA ILE A 140 3.38 2.24 13.96
C ILE A 140 3.55 1.19 15.06
N GLU A 141 2.47 0.51 15.46
CA GLU A 141 2.51 -0.55 16.46
C GLU A 141 2.26 -1.93 15.85
N SER A 142 1.46 -2.01 14.79
CA SER A 142 1.17 -3.28 14.11
C SER A 142 0.88 -3.10 12.64
N MET A 143 1.22 -4.15 11.87
CA MET A 143 0.88 -4.32 10.47
C MET A 143 0.25 -5.70 10.27
N GLU A 144 -0.88 -5.75 9.59
CA GLU A 144 -1.57 -6.96 9.18
C GLU A 144 -1.60 -7.05 7.67
N LEU A 145 -1.15 -8.20 7.13
CA LEU A 145 -1.25 -8.54 5.72
C LEU A 145 -2.36 -9.55 5.54
N ALA A 146 -3.40 -9.17 4.81
CA ALA A 146 -4.62 -9.96 4.63
C ALA A 146 -4.99 -10.10 3.15
N GLN A 147 -5.95 -10.97 2.87
CA GLN A 147 -6.55 -11.15 1.53
C GLN A 147 -5.51 -11.39 0.42
N ALA A 148 -4.40 -12.06 0.76
CA ALA A 148 -3.35 -12.35 -0.21
C ALA A 148 -3.85 -13.31 -1.29
N GLN A 149 -3.64 -12.94 -2.55
CA GLN A 149 -3.96 -13.73 -3.72
C GLN A 149 -2.78 -13.70 -4.70
N GLU A 150 -2.41 -14.87 -5.21
CA GLU A 150 -1.44 -14.98 -6.30
C GLU A 150 -2.13 -14.70 -7.63
N VAL A 151 -1.74 -13.63 -8.28
CA VAL A 151 -2.41 -13.10 -9.49
C VAL A 151 -2.20 -14.00 -10.71
N LEU A 152 -1.06 -14.70 -10.81
CA LEU A 152 -0.74 -15.59 -11.91
C LEU A 152 -1.27 -17.02 -11.70
N ALA A 153 -1.88 -17.33 -10.55
CA ALA A 153 -2.47 -18.63 -10.29
C ALA A 153 -3.70 -18.88 -11.18
N GLU A 154 -3.92 -20.16 -11.58
CA GLU A 154 -5.04 -20.55 -12.45
C GLU A 154 -6.42 -20.32 -11.79
N ASP A 155 -6.49 -20.27 -10.46
CA ASP A 155 -7.70 -20.08 -9.65
C ASP A 155 -7.87 -18.66 -9.13
N TYR A 156 -7.07 -17.72 -9.64
CA TYR A 156 -7.21 -16.31 -9.29
C TYR A 156 -8.61 -15.77 -9.64
N ASP A 157 -9.29 -15.21 -8.64
CA ASP A 157 -10.62 -14.63 -8.81
C ASP A 157 -10.54 -13.23 -9.46
N ALA A 158 -10.63 -13.21 -10.79
CA ALA A 158 -10.62 -11.98 -11.58
C ALA A 158 -11.87 -11.10 -11.40
N ASP A 159 -12.89 -11.53 -10.64
CA ASP A 159 -14.07 -10.71 -10.33
C ASP A 159 -13.73 -9.57 -9.36
N THR A 160 -12.63 -9.69 -8.64
CA THR A 160 -11.96 -8.55 -7.99
C THR A 160 -11.08 -7.86 -9.04
N ASN A 161 -11.61 -7.02 -9.86
CA ASN A 161 -10.93 -6.28 -10.95
C ASN A 161 -9.75 -5.40 -10.51
N PHE A 162 -9.26 -5.57 -9.28
CA PHE A 162 -8.29 -4.70 -8.66
C PHE A 162 -6.93 -4.79 -9.36
N VAL A 163 -6.42 -6.01 -9.55
CA VAL A 163 -5.14 -6.21 -10.27
C VAL A 163 -5.21 -5.67 -11.69
N GLN A 164 -6.34 -5.84 -12.38
CA GLN A 164 -6.49 -5.30 -13.72
C GLN A 164 -6.47 -3.76 -13.72
N GLU A 165 -6.98 -3.12 -12.67
CA GLU A 165 -6.88 -1.66 -12.51
C GLU A 165 -5.43 -1.22 -12.30
N TYR A 166 -4.65 -1.95 -11.50
CA TYR A 166 -3.21 -1.71 -11.32
C TYR A 166 -2.42 -1.92 -12.61
N LEU A 167 -2.61 -3.04 -13.28
CA LEU A 167 -1.94 -3.33 -14.55
C LEU A 167 -2.27 -2.26 -15.60
N ASN A 168 -3.51 -1.79 -15.65
CA ASN A 168 -3.90 -0.68 -16.52
C ASN A 168 -3.22 0.63 -16.11
N ALA A 169 -3.09 0.92 -14.81
CA ALA A 169 -2.40 2.11 -14.33
C ALA A 169 -0.90 2.06 -14.67
N TYR A 170 -0.26 0.91 -14.50
CA TYR A 170 1.13 0.71 -14.93
C TYR A 170 1.31 0.86 -16.43
N THR A 171 0.40 0.29 -17.23
CA THR A 171 0.40 0.46 -18.70
C THR A 171 0.30 1.94 -19.10
N GLN A 172 -0.55 2.71 -18.42
CA GLN A 172 -0.68 4.14 -18.66
C GLN A 172 0.56 4.94 -18.22
N ALA A 173 1.19 4.54 -17.12
CA ALA A 173 2.35 5.23 -16.57
C ALA A 173 3.65 4.90 -17.31
N PHE A 174 3.88 3.62 -17.62
CA PHE A 174 5.15 3.07 -18.09
C PHE A 174 5.11 2.51 -19.51
N GLY A 175 3.91 2.37 -20.11
CA GLY A 175 3.72 1.78 -21.44
C GLY A 175 3.36 0.29 -21.42
N GLU A 176 2.87 -0.23 -22.56
CA GLU A 176 2.43 -1.62 -22.71
C GLU A 176 3.55 -2.66 -22.48
N ASP A 177 4.78 -2.29 -22.80
CA ASP A 177 5.95 -3.18 -22.64
C ASP A 177 6.27 -3.48 -21.18
N PHE A 178 5.95 -2.55 -20.25
CA PHE A 178 6.21 -2.74 -18.82
C PHE A 178 5.39 -3.91 -18.25
N THR A 179 4.09 -3.90 -18.47
CA THR A 179 3.18 -4.93 -17.92
C THR A 179 3.57 -6.31 -18.45
N LYS A 180 3.87 -6.39 -19.77
CA LYS A 180 4.33 -7.63 -20.38
C LYS A 180 5.65 -8.12 -19.79
N GLN A 181 6.63 -7.22 -19.59
CA GLN A 181 7.90 -7.58 -18.97
C GLN A 181 7.72 -8.00 -17.52
N LEU A 182 6.81 -7.35 -16.77
CA LEU A 182 6.50 -7.72 -15.40
C LEU A 182 5.97 -9.16 -15.34
N GLU A 183 5.00 -9.53 -16.17
CA GLU A 183 4.44 -10.88 -16.24
C GLU A 183 5.48 -11.92 -16.71
N GLU A 184 6.35 -11.58 -17.68
CA GLU A 184 7.37 -12.49 -18.21
C GLU A 184 8.55 -12.71 -17.26
N GLN A 185 8.86 -11.75 -16.39
CA GLN A 185 10.00 -11.79 -15.48
C GLN A 185 9.64 -12.20 -14.06
N SER A 186 8.35 -12.20 -13.71
CA SER A 186 7.90 -12.58 -12.38
C SER A 186 7.57 -14.08 -12.31
N ASP A 187 8.09 -14.75 -11.30
CA ASP A 187 7.75 -16.13 -10.95
C ASP A 187 6.37 -16.19 -10.28
N ALA A 188 6.03 -15.16 -9.50
CA ALA A 188 4.72 -14.95 -8.87
C ALA A 188 4.45 -13.45 -8.68
N ILE A 189 3.17 -13.06 -8.71
CA ILE A 189 2.71 -11.72 -8.34
C ILE A 189 1.58 -11.89 -7.33
N TYR A 190 1.69 -11.22 -6.19
CA TYR A 190 0.71 -11.24 -5.12
C TYR A 190 0.02 -9.89 -4.99
N ASP A 191 -1.29 -9.96 -4.79
CA ASP A 191 -2.14 -8.85 -4.38
C ASP A 191 -2.46 -9.00 -2.90
N ILE A 192 -2.14 -8.01 -2.08
CA ILE A 192 -2.19 -8.09 -0.62
C ILE A 192 -2.79 -6.81 -0.04
N ALA A 193 -3.79 -6.97 0.84
CA ALA A 193 -4.33 -5.87 1.63
C ALA A 193 -3.50 -5.62 2.89
N VAL A 194 -3.04 -4.39 3.07
CA VAL A 194 -2.24 -3.95 4.22
C VAL A 194 -3.09 -3.10 5.16
N THR A 195 -3.21 -3.52 6.40
CA THR A 195 -3.78 -2.71 7.49
C THR A 195 -2.69 -2.36 8.48
N MET A 196 -2.56 -1.08 8.80
CA MET A 196 -1.54 -0.56 9.69
C MET A 196 -2.19 0.24 10.82
N LYS A 197 -1.84 -0.08 12.07
CA LYS A 197 -2.33 0.60 13.26
C LYS A 197 -1.18 1.15 14.07
N GLY A 198 -1.47 2.19 14.83
CA GLY A 198 -0.48 2.84 15.65
C GLY A 198 -1.07 3.82 16.65
N LYS A 199 -0.26 4.75 17.11
CA LYS A 199 -0.66 5.84 18.02
C LYS A 199 -0.26 7.19 17.47
N ASN A 200 -1.10 8.18 17.73
CA ASN A 200 -0.76 9.59 17.50
C ASN A 200 0.07 10.16 18.67
N SER A 201 0.47 11.44 18.56
CA SER A 201 1.22 12.16 19.58
C SER A 201 0.53 12.23 20.95
N ASP A 202 -0.80 12.10 20.98
CA ASP A 202 -1.58 12.10 22.24
C ASP A 202 -1.68 10.69 22.86
N GLY A 203 -1.10 9.68 22.23
CA GLY A 203 -1.15 8.28 22.64
C GLY A 203 -2.46 7.58 22.33
N GLU A 204 -3.32 8.17 21.48
CA GLU A 204 -4.56 7.57 21.05
C GLU A 204 -4.31 6.58 19.91
N GLU A 205 -5.00 5.43 19.95
CA GLU A 205 -4.94 4.44 18.88
C GLU A 205 -5.53 5.00 17.57
N ILE A 206 -4.79 4.83 16.48
CA ILE A 206 -5.20 5.25 15.15
C ILE A 206 -5.04 4.11 14.14
N THR A 207 -5.86 4.12 13.10
CA THR A 207 -5.66 3.31 11.90
C THR A 207 -4.99 4.19 10.85
N ILE A 208 -3.75 3.86 10.51
CA ILE A 208 -2.95 4.61 9.53
C ILE A 208 -3.31 4.15 8.12
N LEU A 209 -3.39 2.83 7.91
CA LEU A 209 -3.87 2.22 6.66
C LEU A 209 -4.98 1.24 6.99
N ASP A 210 -6.03 1.19 6.18
CA ASP A 210 -7.17 0.29 6.34
C ASP A 210 -7.41 -0.47 5.03
N GLY A 211 -6.76 -1.63 4.90
CA GLY A 211 -6.88 -2.48 3.73
C GLY A 211 -6.32 -1.81 2.46
N LEU A 212 -5.18 -1.12 2.57
CA LEU A 212 -4.47 -0.63 1.39
C LEU A 212 -3.94 -1.82 0.61
N GLU A 213 -4.35 -1.95 -0.63
CA GLU A 213 -3.85 -3.00 -1.48
C GLU A 213 -2.51 -2.63 -2.10
N ILE A 214 -1.59 -3.59 -2.12
CA ILE A 214 -0.25 -3.46 -2.64
C ILE A 214 0.11 -4.71 -3.44
N LEU A 215 0.86 -4.55 -4.52
CA LEU A 215 1.37 -5.67 -5.28
C LEU A 215 2.83 -5.96 -4.89
N GLY A 216 3.13 -7.25 -4.76
CA GLY A 216 4.49 -7.76 -4.61
C GLY A 216 4.80 -8.79 -5.69
N ALA A 217 5.95 -8.69 -6.34
CA ALA A 217 6.36 -9.63 -7.37
C ALA A 217 7.63 -10.37 -6.97
N GLU A 218 7.65 -11.68 -7.21
CA GLU A 218 8.83 -12.51 -7.11
C GLU A 218 9.58 -12.48 -8.45
N THR A 219 10.87 -12.16 -8.41
CA THR A 219 11.76 -12.15 -9.57
C THR A 219 13.10 -12.75 -9.16
N ASP A 220 13.54 -13.79 -9.83
CA ASP A 220 14.80 -14.50 -9.53
C ASP A 220 14.90 -14.94 -8.04
N GLY A 221 13.78 -15.40 -7.45
CA GLY A 221 13.71 -15.87 -6.06
C GLY A 221 13.78 -14.76 -5.00
N SER A 222 13.50 -13.52 -5.37
CA SER A 222 13.44 -12.37 -4.46
C SER A 222 12.15 -11.57 -4.67
N PHE A 223 11.51 -11.17 -3.58
CA PHE A 223 10.32 -10.33 -3.67
C PHE A 223 10.67 -8.85 -3.73
N GLY A 224 9.85 -8.10 -4.48
CA GLY A 224 9.91 -6.65 -4.54
C GLY A 224 8.52 -6.05 -4.67
N VAL A 225 8.29 -4.92 -4.00
CA VAL A 225 7.03 -4.17 -4.01
C VAL A 225 6.87 -3.40 -5.32
N LEU A 226 5.62 -3.35 -5.81
CA LEU A 226 5.18 -2.62 -7.00
C LEU A 226 4.22 -1.49 -6.56
N GLY A 227 4.65 -0.54 -5.76
CA GLY A 227 3.70 0.41 -5.20
C GLY A 227 4.22 1.77 -4.89
#